data_257faf40aab90b50dca8974ef44e6390
#
_entry.id   257faf40aab90b50dca8974ef44e6390
#
_cell.length_a   1.000
_cell.length_b   1.000
_cell.length_c   1.000
_cell.angle_alpha   90.00
_cell.angle_beta   90.00
_cell.angle_gamma   90.00
#
_symmetry.space_group_name_H-M   'P 1'
#
loop_
_entity.id
_entity.type
_entity.pdbx_description
1 polymer ?
#
loop_
_entity_poly.entity_id
_entity_poly.type
_entity_poly.pdbx_seq_one_letter_code
_entity_poly.pdbx_strand_id
1 'polypeptide(L)'
;MLKLLLLSLVLTAMPALWSAPDTAAAQRAPETLVYPGDSMWLTKQKMQSDPEYLKLERKQLVIVANKILDEKIATVMDKPAVAHSGDKHDYYSWANYYWPDPTKPDGKPYISKDGQENPERLKYTDEIPFLTMIRNVRTLAFAGYYTDDARYFAKAAEYLRAWFITPETRMNPNMKYSQVMLGKNEDRGYGAGIITLSFRIQYLLDSVTLLQGQPCWSEADHAAFDRWLREYMNWLATSPLSEDAKRFTNNHSTYFAAQQAMLHLHFGEKEAARQVIADIFDKRFAIQFAEDGSQPREMGRAISFTYSTMNLRGWVSLAEMGKRCGFDGYAYKSSKGTGIYEALKFFQPFVNGGKEWKGKQIKGGIPYASVWELMVMGARQFDDPEFDQAAMAIADKPRLRLEKFYFPYVK
;
A
#
# COMPACT_ATOMS: atom_id res chain seq x y z
N MET A 1 38.09 68.18 -27.66
CA MET A 1 36.92 67.66 -28.34
C MET A 1 37.01 66.12 -28.34
N LEU A 2 36.37 65.47 -27.36
CA LEU A 2 36.40 64.02 -27.20
C LEU A 2 34.99 63.50 -27.49
N LYS A 3 34.81 62.71 -28.54
CA LYS A 3 33.56 62.09 -28.94
C LYS A 3 33.37 60.80 -28.14
N LEU A 4 32.35 60.76 -27.27
CA LEU A 4 31.86 59.48 -26.66
C LEU A 4 31.08 58.69 -27.72
N LEU A 5 31.48 57.46 -27.96
CA LEU A 5 30.66 56.43 -28.63
C LEU A 5 29.85 55.69 -27.58
N LEU A 6 28.53 55.79 -27.66
CA LEU A 6 27.60 54.95 -26.94
C LEU A 6 27.41 53.64 -27.73
N LEU A 7 27.85 52.50 -27.15
CA LEU A 7 27.54 51.16 -27.64
C LEU A 7 26.22 50.76 -27.00
N SER A 8 25.14 50.63 -27.77
CA SER A 8 23.87 50.03 -27.36
C SER A 8 23.95 48.52 -27.49
N LEU A 9 23.95 47.83 -26.33
CA LEU A 9 23.80 46.37 -26.26
C LEU A 9 22.31 46.04 -26.49
N VAL A 10 22.02 45.42 -27.63
CA VAL A 10 20.74 44.80 -27.90
C VAL A 10 20.76 43.38 -27.29
N LEU A 11 20.10 43.17 -26.15
CA LEU A 11 19.81 41.85 -25.61
C LEU A 11 18.70 41.24 -26.46
N THR A 12 19.06 40.31 -27.33
CA THR A 12 18.10 39.41 -27.98
C THR A 12 17.70 38.32 -26.95
N ALA A 13 16.46 38.41 -26.43
CA ALA A 13 15.87 37.35 -25.66
C ALA A 13 15.65 36.12 -26.57
N MET A 14 16.41 35.06 -26.34
CA MET A 14 16.13 33.77 -26.93
C MET A 14 14.82 33.22 -26.32
N PRO A 15 13.85 32.75 -27.14
CA PRO A 15 12.71 32.05 -26.60
C PRO A 15 13.19 30.73 -25.98
N ALA A 16 12.78 30.50 -24.70
CA ALA A 16 12.99 29.21 -24.07
C ALA A 16 12.31 28.13 -24.94
N LEU A 17 13.09 27.27 -25.54
CA LEU A 17 12.61 26.08 -26.21
C LEU A 17 11.97 25.19 -25.12
N TRP A 18 10.66 25.21 -25.07
CA TRP A 18 9.87 24.28 -24.29
C TRP A 18 10.09 22.90 -24.93
N SER A 19 10.98 22.11 -24.32
CA SER A 19 11.15 20.71 -24.70
C SER A 19 9.82 20.01 -24.40
N ALA A 20 9.21 19.42 -25.43
CA ALA A 20 8.07 18.54 -25.27
C ALA A 20 8.44 17.43 -24.24
N PRO A 21 7.50 16.99 -23.39
CA PRO A 21 7.79 15.91 -22.44
C PRO A 21 8.34 14.71 -23.19
N ASP A 22 9.32 14.07 -22.59
CA ASP A 22 10.00 12.90 -23.16
C ASP A 22 8.99 11.79 -23.46
N THR A 23 8.55 11.71 -24.72
CA THR A 23 7.57 10.72 -25.20
C THR A 23 8.05 9.28 -25.03
N ALA A 24 9.35 9.06 -24.83
CA ALA A 24 9.93 7.75 -24.59
C ALA A 24 9.58 7.17 -23.20
N ALA A 25 9.36 8.00 -22.19
CA ALA A 25 8.95 7.55 -20.85
C ALA A 25 7.51 6.99 -20.85
N ALA A 26 6.65 7.45 -21.77
CA ALA A 26 5.26 6.97 -21.90
C ALA A 26 5.13 5.63 -22.63
N GLN A 27 6.21 5.07 -23.16
CA GLN A 27 6.20 3.90 -24.05
C GLN A 27 6.68 2.60 -23.40
N ARG A 28 6.89 2.57 -22.08
CA ARG A 28 7.32 1.36 -21.38
C ARG A 28 6.46 1.06 -20.15
N ALA A 29 6.52 -0.20 -19.71
CA ALA A 29 5.84 -0.61 -18.49
C ALA A 29 6.36 0.16 -17.26
N PRO A 30 5.51 0.60 -16.33
CA PRO A 30 5.95 1.25 -15.11
C PRO A 30 6.75 0.30 -14.23
N GLU A 31 7.85 0.81 -13.65
CA GLU A 31 8.75 0.02 -12.80
C GLU A 31 8.24 -0.07 -11.34
N THR A 32 7.01 -0.52 -11.18
CA THR A 32 6.39 -0.77 -9.87
C THR A 32 7.06 -1.94 -9.15
N LEU A 33 7.00 -1.97 -7.82
CA LEU A 33 7.63 -3.00 -6.99
C LEU A 33 6.70 -4.18 -6.71
N VAL A 34 5.40 -3.91 -6.59
CA VAL A 34 4.37 -4.90 -6.24
C VAL A 34 3.29 -5.02 -7.31
N TYR A 35 2.83 -3.90 -7.86
CA TYR A 35 1.87 -3.94 -8.96
C TYR A 35 2.50 -4.53 -10.23
N PRO A 36 1.74 -5.30 -11.03
CA PRO A 36 2.26 -5.92 -12.25
C PRO A 36 2.37 -4.92 -13.39
N GLY A 37 3.45 -4.13 -13.41
CA GLY A 37 3.64 -3.02 -14.35
C GLY A 37 3.56 -3.41 -15.82
N ASP A 38 4.02 -4.60 -16.20
CA ASP A 38 3.86 -5.19 -17.52
C ASP A 38 2.39 -5.40 -17.92
N SER A 39 1.59 -5.98 -17.03
CA SER A 39 0.15 -6.14 -17.27
C SER A 39 -0.60 -4.81 -17.25
N MET A 40 -0.15 -3.86 -16.43
CA MET A 40 -0.69 -2.50 -16.46
C MET A 40 -0.46 -1.85 -17.82
N TRP A 41 0.74 -2.00 -18.37
CA TRP A 41 1.09 -1.50 -19.69
C TRP A 41 0.25 -2.15 -20.79
N LEU A 42 0.17 -3.47 -20.82
CA LEU A 42 -0.64 -4.21 -21.78
C LEU A 42 -2.13 -3.83 -21.71
N THR A 43 -2.65 -3.65 -20.50
CA THR A 43 -4.03 -3.19 -20.27
C THR A 43 -4.26 -1.80 -20.86
N LYS A 44 -3.32 -0.86 -20.64
CA LYS A 44 -3.40 0.49 -21.21
C LYS A 44 -3.43 0.45 -22.74
N GLN A 45 -2.52 -0.32 -23.34
CA GLN A 45 -2.48 -0.49 -24.81
C GLN A 45 -3.78 -1.10 -25.36
N LYS A 46 -4.30 -2.13 -24.70
CA LYS A 46 -5.56 -2.77 -25.08
C LYS A 46 -6.76 -1.82 -24.98
N MET A 47 -6.80 -0.98 -23.95
CA MET A 47 -7.83 0.06 -23.82
C MET A 47 -7.75 1.14 -24.92
N GLN A 48 -6.56 1.41 -25.45
CA GLN A 48 -6.36 2.34 -26.55
C GLN A 48 -6.80 1.74 -27.89
N SER A 49 -6.54 0.46 -28.13
CA SER A 49 -6.90 -0.25 -29.35
C SER A 49 -8.34 -0.77 -29.38
N ASP A 50 -8.95 -1.03 -28.22
CA ASP A 50 -10.31 -1.52 -28.06
C ASP A 50 -11.08 -0.65 -27.03
N PRO A 51 -11.89 0.31 -27.45
CA PRO A 51 -12.67 1.18 -26.57
C PRO A 51 -13.69 0.45 -25.69
N GLU A 52 -14.11 -0.76 -26.05
CA GLU A 52 -15.06 -1.57 -25.27
C GLU A 52 -14.35 -2.36 -24.16
N TYR A 53 -13.02 -2.56 -24.26
CA TYR A 53 -12.26 -3.26 -23.26
C TYR A 53 -12.26 -2.49 -21.93
N LEU A 54 -12.70 -3.13 -20.85
CA LEU A 54 -12.88 -2.55 -19.52
C LEU A 54 -13.71 -1.24 -19.49
N LYS A 55 -14.66 -1.07 -20.41
CA LYS A 55 -15.46 0.16 -20.54
C LYS A 55 -16.20 0.56 -19.27
N LEU A 56 -16.84 -0.41 -18.60
CA LEU A 56 -17.56 -0.17 -17.34
C LEU A 56 -16.60 0.15 -16.19
N GLU A 57 -15.51 -0.56 -16.12
CA GLU A 57 -14.45 -0.36 -15.13
C GLU A 57 -13.80 1.02 -15.31
N ARG A 58 -13.47 1.40 -16.55
CA ARG A 58 -12.93 2.72 -16.89
C ARG A 58 -13.89 3.84 -16.49
N LYS A 59 -15.17 3.69 -16.81
CA LYS A 59 -16.20 4.66 -16.39
C LYS A 59 -16.23 4.80 -14.87
N GLN A 60 -16.18 3.69 -14.15
CA GLN A 60 -16.17 3.69 -12.70
C GLN A 60 -14.91 4.35 -12.12
N LEU A 61 -13.72 4.08 -12.69
CA LEU A 61 -12.46 4.70 -12.29
C LEU A 61 -12.55 6.23 -12.43
N VAL A 62 -13.01 6.72 -13.58
CA VAL A 62 -13.19 8.16 -13.86
C VAL A 62 -14.20 8.80 -12.89
N ILE A 63 -15.34 8.14 -12.64
CA ILE A 63 -16.34 8.66 -11.68
C ILE A 63 -15.72 8.82 -10.28
N VAL A 64 -15.00 7.81 -9.81
CA VAL A 64 -14.37 7.87 -8.48
C VAL A 64 -13.26 8.91 -8.44
N ALA A 65 -12.41 8.96 -9.46
CA ALA A 65 -11.33 9.93 -9.54
C ALA A 65 -11.84 11.39 -9.62
N ASN A 66 -12.86 11.66 -10.42
CA ASN A 66 -13.48 13.00 -10.50
C ASN A 66 -14.06 13.44 -9.16
N LYS A 67 -14.69 12.53 -8.41
CA LYS A 67 -15.19 12.86 -7.07
C LYS A 67 -14.06 13.29 -6.12
N ILE A 68 -12.89 12.64 -6.21
CA ILE A 68 -11.73 12.96 -5.36
C ILE A 68 -11.12 14.33 -5.72
N LEU A 69 -11.23 14.80 -6.97
CA LEU A 69 -10.71 16.11 -7.36
C LEU A 69 -11.26 17.24 -6.48
N ASP A 70 -12.52 17.17 -6.09
CA ASP A 70 -13.23 18.19 -5.32
C ASP A 70 -13.13 17.96 -3.79
N GLU A 71 -12.53 16.82 -3.35
CA GLU A 71 -12.41 16.54 -1.92
C GLU A 71 -11.38 17.46 -1.25
N LYS A 72 -11.76 18.03 -0.07
CA LYS A 72 -10.82 18.70 0.82
C LYS A 72 -9.82 17.67 1.37
N ILE A 73 -8.55 18.01 1.33
CA ILE A 73 -7.49 17.20 1.91
C ILE A 73 -7.46 17.40 3.43
N ALA A 74 -7.81 16.37 4.17
CA ALA A 74 -7.60 16.34 5.61
C ALA A 74 -6.18 15.81 5.92
N THR A 75 -5.54 16.36 6.95
CA THR A 75 -4.16 16.06 7.36
C THR A 75 -4.09 15.67 8.84
N VAL A 76 -2.92 15.37 9.35
CA VAL A 76 -2.71 15.12 10.80
C VAL A 76 -3.09 16.34 11.66
N MET A 77 -3.16 17.54 11.09
CA MET A 77 -3.53 18.77 11.82
C MET A 77 -5.04 18.88 12.09
N ASP A 78 -5.87 18.10 11.39
CA ASP A 78 -7.33 18.17 11.50
C ASP A 78 -7.91 17.28 12.63
N LYS A 79 -7.12 16.35 13.21
CA LYS A 79 -7.61 15.50 14.31
C LYS A 79 -7.93 16.30 15.57
N PRO A 80 -9.03 15.94 16.30
CA PRO A 80 -9.38 16.62 17.55
C PRO A 80 -8.46 16.24 18.72
N ALA A 81 -8.01 14.99 18.80
CA ALA A 81 -7.11 14.53 19.85
C ALA A 81 -5.65 14.76 19.48
N VAL A 82 -4.81 14.87 20.50
CA VAL A 82 -3.36 15.02 20.35
C VAL A 82 -2.67 13.83 21.00
N ALA A 83 -1.60 13.33 20.39
CA ALA A 83 -0.78 12.27 20.96
C ALA A 83 -0.14 12.71 22.30
N HIS A 84 0.35 11.76 23.07
CA HIS A 84 1.00 12.05 24.37
C HIS A 84 2.18 13.03 24.28
N SER A 85 2.82 13.14 23.10
CA SER A 85 3.87 14.14 22.85
C SER A 85 3.39 15.60 22.91
N GLY A 86 2.10 15.85 22.73
CA GLY A 86 1.55 17.20 22.55
C GLY A 86 1.72 17.74 21.12
N ASP A 87 2.42 17.04 20.23
CA ASP A 87 2.65 17.46 18.85
C ASP A 87 1.54 16.91 17.92
N LYS A 88 0.81 17.82 17.28
CA LYS A 88 -0.23 17.48 16.31
C LYS A 88 0.31 16.81 15.03
N HIS A 89 1.58 17.01 14.70
CA HIS A 89 2.22 16.38 13.56
C HIS A 89 2.42 14.87 13.76
N ASP A 90 2.42 14.38 14.99
CA ASP A 90 2.50 12.94 15.24
C ASP A 90 1.22 12.23 14.81
N TYR A 91 1.37 11.17 14.03
CA TYR A 91 0.26 10.27 13.70
C TYR A 91 -0.28 9.64 15.00
N TYR A 92 -1.59 9.73 15.19
CA TYR A 92 -2.25 9.19 16.37
C TYR A 92 -3.44 8.31 16.00
N SER A 93 -3.45 7.07 16.48
CA SER A 93 -4.60 6.18 16.35
C SER A 93 -4.76 5.27 17.56
N TRP A 94 -6.01 4.82 17.79
CA TRP A 94 -6.32 3.85 18.83
C TRP A 94 -6.37 2.43 18.24
N ALA A 95 -6.06 1.45 19.09
CA ALA A 95 -6.10 0.03 18.71
C ALA A 95 -7.54 -0.38 18.34
N ASN A 96 -7.68 -1.01 17.16
CA ASN A 96 -8.96 -1.20 16.48
C ASN A 96 -10.01 -1.97 17.30
N TYR A 97 -9.57 -2.99 18.03
CA TYR A 97 -10.44 -3.94 18.72
C TYR A 97 -10.48 -3.72 20.22
N TYR A 98 -10.12 -2.55 20.69
CA TYR A 98 -10.10 -2.22 22.11
C TYR A 98 -11.30 -1.36 22.49
N TRP A 99 -11.98 -1.77 23.56
CA TRP A 99 -13.21 -1.20 24.05
C TRP A 99 -13.08 -0.81 25.51
N PRO A 100 -13.85 0.16 26.00
CA PRO A 100 -13.93 0.45 27.42
C PRO A 100 -14.24 -0.83 28.23
N ASP A 101 -13.56 -1.01 29.34
CA ASP A 101 -13.87 -2.09 30.29
C ASP A 101 -15.14 -1.73 31.08
N PRO A 102 -16.26 -2.46 30.91
CA PRO A 102 -17.52 -2.13 31.59
C PRO A 102 -17.47 -2.32 33.12
N THR A 103 -16.42 -2.97 33.63
CA THR A 103 -16.23 -3.18 35.07
C THR A 103 -15.48 -2.03 35.75
N LYS A 104 -15.02 -1.03 34.98
CA LYS A 104 -14.27 0.13 35.47
C LYS A 104 -15.07 1.40 35.32
N PRO A 105 -15.03 2.34 36.30
CA PRO A 105 -15.79 3.58 36.24
C PRO A 105 -15.43 4.48 35.05
N ASP A 106 -14.13 4.51 34.68
CA ASP A 106 -13.60 5.29 33.54
C ASP A 106 -13.40 4.44 32.26
N GLY A 107 -13.80 3.15 32.30
CA GLY A 107 -13.60 2.19 31.22
C GLY A 107 -12.15 1.79 30.95
N LYS A 108 -11.19 2.18 31.80
CA LYS A 108 -9.75 1.95 31.60
C LYS A 108 -9.17 0.91 32.57
N PRO A 109 -8.17 0.10 32.14
CA PRO A 109 -7.63 0.03 30.77
C PRO A 109 -8.60 -0.65 29.79
N TYR A 110 -8.60 -0.21 28.52
CA TYR A 110 -9.43 -0.82 27.47
C TYR A 110 -9.11 -2.30 27.29
N ILE A 111 -10.16 -3.11 27.03
CA ILE A 111 -10.09 -4.55 26.83
C ILE A 111 -10.22 -4.95 25.36
N SER A 112 -9.57 -6.03 24.94
CA SER A 112 -9.61 -6.52 23.57
C SER A 112 -10.87 -7.33 23.26
N LYS A 113 -11.50 -7.05 22.08
CA LYS A 113 -12.60 -7.85 21.50
C LYS A 113 -12.27 -8.13 20.04
N ASP A 114 -11.57 -9.23 19.76
CA ASP A 114 -11.05 -9.54 18.43
C ASP A 114 -12.13 -9.48 17.33
N GLY A 115 -11.80 -8.79 16.23
CA GLY A 115 -12.69 -8.60 15.08
C GLY A 115 -13.82 -7.58 15.28
N GLN A 116 -14.02 -7.06 16.50
CA GLN A 116 -15.06 -6.07 16.82
C GLN A 116 -14.42 -4.68 16.91
N GLU A 117 -14.58 -3.88 15.86
CA GLU A 117 -14.02 -2.53 15.82
C GLU A 117 -14.80 -1.58 16.73
N ASN A 118 -14.08 -0.82 17.55
CA ASN A 118 -14.63 0.28 18.31
C ASN A 118 -14.75 1.53 17.43
N PRO A 119 -15.99 1.98 17.07
CA PRO A 119 -16.16 3.13 16.18
C PRO A 119 -15.72 4.45 16.82
N GLU A 120 -15.64 4.54 18.15
CA GLU A 120 -15.22 5.76 18.85
C GLU A 120 -13.80 6.19 18.45
N ARG A 121 -12.91 5.22 18.20
CA ARG A 121 -11.53 5.48 17.74
C ARG A 121 -11.46 6.37 16.49
N LEU A 122 -12.48 6.31 15.62
CA LEU A 122 -12.49 7.07 14.37
C LEU A 122 -12.80 8.55 14.55
N LYS A 123 -13.37 8.95 15.69
CA LYS A 123 -13.76 10.35 15.96
C LYS A 123 -12.59 11.23 16.33
N TYR A 124 -11.52 10.66 16.88
CA TYR A 124 -10.45 11.40 17.54
C TYR A 124 -9.09 11.23 16.89
N THR A 125 -8.98 10.39 15.87
CA THR A 125 -7.69 9.91 15.36
C THR A 125 -7.46 10.24 13.88
N ASP A 126 -6.23 10.05 13.43
CA ASP A 126 -5.80 10.24 12.03
C ASP A 126 -6.17 9.08 11.12
N GLU A 127 -6.73 8.00 11.64
CA GLU A 127 -6.85 6.76 10.86
C GLU A 127 -7.65 6.94 9.57
N ILE A 128 -8.84 7.56 9.64
CA ILE A 128 -9.67 7.78 8.45
C ILE A 128 -9.00 8.75 7.45
N PRO A 129 -8.50 9.94 7.86
CA PRO A 129 -7.77 10.81 6.95
C PRO A 129 -6.57 10.15 6.29
N PHE A 130 -5.77 9.40 7.06
CA PHE A 130 -4.59 8.70 6.56
C PHE A 130 -4.94 7.61 5.52
N LEU A 131 -5.94 6.76 5.84
CA LEU A 131 -6.39 5.73 4.92
C LEU A 131 -7.03 6.32 3.65
N THR A 132 -7.74 7.43 3.81
CA THR A 132 -8.34 8.16 2.69
C THR A 132 -7.26 8.73 1.78
N MET A 133 -6.23 9.37 2.35
CA MET A 133 -5.08 9.87 1.58
C MET A 133 -4.45 8.75 0.72
N ILE A 134 -4.08 7.62 1.31
CA ILE A 134 -3.44 6.53 0.56
C ILE A 134 -4.36 5.98 -0.54
N ARG A 135 -5.63 5.76 -0.23
CA ARG A 135 -6.62 5.32 -1.22
C ARG A 135 -6.78 6.32 -2.36
N ASN A 136 -6.86 7.61 -2.05
CA ASN A 136 -7.07 8.67 -3.02
C ASN A 136 -5.83 8.85 -3.91
N VAL A 137 -4.62 8.88 -3.34
CA VAL A 137 -3.36 8.91 -4.12
C VAL A 137 -3.31 7.73 -5.08
N ARG A 138 -3.58 6.50 -4.60
CA ARG A 138 -3.62 5.31 -5.46
C ARG A 138 -4.64 5.47 -6.60
N THR A 139 -5.88 5.80 -6.28
CA THR A 139 -6.95 5.91 -7.27
C THR A 139 -6.63 6.97 -8.34
N LEU A 140 -6.13 8.13 -7.91
CA LEU A 140 -5.76 9.24 -8.79
C LEU A 140 -4.56 8.89 -9.67
N ALA A 141 -3.50 8.31 -9.11
CA ALA A 141 -2.32 7.91 -9.86
C ALA A 141 -2.67 6.90 -10.97
N PHE A 142 -3.50 5.89 -10.65
CA PHE A 142 -3.96 4.92 -11.64
C PHE A 142 -4.93 5.52 -12.66
N ALA A 143 -5.82 6.43 -12.24
CA ALA A 143 -6.69 7.15 -13.17
C ALA A 143 -5.85 7.99 -14.14
N GLY A 144 -4.86 8.75 -13.65
CA GLY A 144 -3.93 9.50 -14.49
C GLY A 144 -3.18 8.60 -15.47
N TYR A 145 -2.66 7.47 -14.99
CA TYR A 145 -1.93 6.52 -15.83
C TYR A 145 -2.78 5.92 -16.97
N TYR A 146 -4.02 5.51 -16.68
CA TYR A 146 -4.88 4.87 -17.69
C TYR A 146 -5.63 5.83 -18.60
N THR A 147 -5.81 7.09 -18.20
CA THR A 147 -6.58 8.08 -18.97
C THR A 147 -5.76 9.21 -19.56
N ASP A 148 -4.48 9.31 -19.18
CA ASP A 148 -3.57 10.42 -19.52
C ASP A 148 -4.10 11.81 -19.06
N ASP A 149 -5.01 11.85 -18.07
CA ASP A 149 -5.56 13.08 -17.52
C ASP A 149 -4.66 13.62 -16.39
N ALA A 150 -3.92 14.69 -16.70
CA ALA A 150 -2.97 15.32 -15.78
C ALA A 150 -3.59 15.85 -14.48
N ARG A 151 -4.90 16.15 -14.47
CA ARG A 151 -5.60 16.64 -13.27
C ARG A 151 -5.53 15.63 -12.11
N TYR A 152 -5.59 14.34 -12.44
CA TYR A 152 -5.51 13.29 -11.43
C TYR A 152 -4.13 13.22 -10.79
N PHE A 153 -3.08 13.29 -11.60
CA PHE A 153 -1.72 13.35 -11.06
C PHE A 153 -1.49 14.60 -10.20
N ALA A 154 -2.00 15.76 -10.64
CA ALA A 154 -1.88 16.99 -9.89
C ALA A 154 -2.54 16.87 -8.50
N LYS A 155 -3.75 16.31 -8.42
CA LYS A 155 -4.43 16.08 -7.14
C LYS A 155 -3.73 15.05 -6.26
N ALA A 156 -3.17 14.00 -6.84
CA ALA A 156 -2.35 13.03 -6.11
C ALA A 156 -1.11 13.70 -5.49
N ALA A 157 -0.42 14.57 -6.26
CA ALA A 157 0.71 15.34 -5.77
C ALA A 157 0.34 16.30 -4.62
N GLU A 158 -0.85 16.93 -4.67
CA GLU A 158 -1.35 17.76 -3.56
C GLU A 158 -1.49 16.94 -2.26
N TYR A 159 -2.06 15.72 -2.32
CA TYR A 159 -2.16 14.83 -1.16
C TYR A 159 -0.79 14.49 -0.59
N LEU A 160 0.17 14.13 -1.46
CA LEU A 160 1.53 13.79 -1.04
C LEU A 160 2.26 14.97 -0.38
N ARG A 161 2.13 16.18 -0.95
CA ARG A 161 2.70 17.40 -0.35
C ARG A 161 2.09 17.67 1.03
N ALA A 162 0.78 17.62 1.14
CA ALA A 162 0.08 17.89 2.39
C ALA A 162 0.47 16.94 3.53
N TRP A 163 0.70 15.66 3.22
CA TRP A 163 0.98 14.65 4.23
C TRP A 163 2.45 14.43 4.54
N PHE A 164 3.37 14.76 3.61
CA PHE A 164 4.77 14.36 3.75
C PHE A 164 5.77 15.52 3.55
N ILE A 165 5.36 16.64 2.94
CA ILE A 165 6.30 17.68 2.52
C ILE A 165 6.03 19.01 3.19
N THR A 166 4.79 19.52 3.12
CA THR A 166 4.41 20.86 3.59
C THR A 166 4.61 20.99 5.09
N PRO A 167 5.49 21.88 5.60
CA PRO A 167 5.86 21.92 7.01
C PRO A 167 4.67 22.11 7.95
N GLU A 168 3.64 22.85 7.55
CA GLU A 168 2.48 23.20 8.36
C GLU A 168 1.50 22.02 8.53
N THR A 169 1.59 21.00 7.67
CA THR A 169 0.58 19.93 7.62
C THR A 169 1.15 18.51 7.58
N ARG A 170 2.45 18.35 7.29
CA ARG A 170 3.07 17.01 7.16
C ARG A 170 3.04 16.26 8.47
N MET A 171 2.86 14.95 8.39
CA MET A 171 3.05 14.10 9.56
C MET A 171 4.55 13.90 9.86
N ASN A 172 4.88 13.76 11.14
CA ASN A 172 6.21 13.35 11.56
C ASN A 172 6.54 11.95 11.02
N PRO A 173 7.80 11.68 10.63
CA PRO A 173 8.21 10.41 10.02
C PRO A 173 8.33 9.29 11.04
N ASN A 174 7.25 8.99 11.74
CA ASN A 174 7.16 7.91 12.71
C ASN A 174 5.73 7.40 12.90
N MET A 175 5.60 6.22 13.48
CA MET A 175 4.32 5.61 13.87
C MET A 175 4.27 5.38 15.39
N LYS A 176 4.95 6.24 16.16
CA LYS A 176 5.13 6.06 17.61
C LYS A 176 3.81 5.94 18.37
N TYR A 177 2.79 6.66 17.95
CA TYR A 177 1.48 6.66 18.61
C TYR A 177 0.40 5.94 17.79
N SER A 178 0.80 4.99 16.94
CA SER A 178 -0.14 4.15 16.21
C SER A 178 -0.68 3.02 17.09
N GLN A 179 -2.00 2.84 17.07
CA GLN A 179 -2.73 1.82 17.84
C GLN A 179 -2.49 1.90 19.36
N VAL A 180 -2.60 3.09 19.92
CA VAL A 180 -2.59 3.30 21.37
C VAL A 180 -3.76 2.56 22.03
N MET A 181 -3.48 1.92 23.17
CA MET A 181 -4.49 1.27 24.02
C MET A 181 -4.73 2.12 25.26
N LEU A 182 -5.90 2.74 25.36
CA LEU A 182 -6.22 3.69 26.44
C LEU A 182 -6.14 3.02 27.82
N GLY A 183 -5.45 3.70 28.74
CA GLY A 183 -5.18 3.19 30.09
C GLY A 183 -4.05 2.17 30.17
N LYS A 184 -3.32 1.88 29.07
CA LYS A 184 -2.30 0.83 29.05
C LYS A 184 -0.95 1.31 28.52
N ASN A 185 -0.91 1.97 27.36
CA ASN A 185 0.31 2.43 26.72
C ASN A 185 0.08 3.75 25.96
N GLU A 186 -0.48 4.73 26.66
CA GLU A 186 -0.85 6.03 26.06
C GLU A 186 0.39 6.88 25.70
N ASP A 187 1.52 6.64 26.35
CA ASP A 187 2.81 7.28 26.10
C ASP A 187 3.49 6.79 24.82
N ARG A 188 3.06 5.66 24.30
CA ARG A 188 3.51 5.09 23.03
C ARG A 188 2.43 4.21 22.44
N GLY A 189 2.48 3.96 21.12
CA GLY A 189 1.62 3.00 20.47
C GLY A 189 2.01 1.54 20.80
N TYR A 190 1.46 0.65 20.05
CA TYR A 190 1.72 -0.78 20.11
C TYR A 190 2.59 -1.23 18.92
N GLY A 191 3.50 -2.18 19.11
CA GLY A 191 4.37 -2.66 18.03
C GLY A 191 3.60 -3.13 16.79
N ALA A 192 2.40 -3.72 16.99
CA ALA A 192 1.48 -4.01 15.89
C ALA A 192 0.96 -2.75 15.17
N GLY A 193 1.01 -1.59 15.76
CA GLY A 193 0.56 -0.32 15.16
C GLY A 193 1.38 0.08 13.93
N ILE A 194 2.64 -0.31 13.87
CA ILE A 194 3.51 -0.07 12.71
C ILE A 194 2.88 -0.64 11.43
N ILE A 195 2.12 -1.73 11.50
CA ILE A 195 1.43 -2.35 10.37
C ILE A 195 0.44 -1.38 9.68
N THR A 196 -0.02 -0.34 10.38
CA THR A 196 -0.96 0.63 9.81
C THR A 196 -0.39 1.28 8.55
N LEU A 197 0.89 1.66 8.56
CA LEU A 197 1.57 2.14 7.35
C LEU A 197 2.10 0.97 6.51
N SER A 198 2.71 -0.05 7.12
CA SER A 198 3.35 -1.14 6.39
C SER A 198 2.41 -1.91 5.47
N PHE A 199 1.17 -2.08 5.88
CA PHE A 199 0.13 -2.70 5.05
C PHE A 199 -0.19 -1.90 3.78
N ARG A 200 0.17 -0.63 3.72
CA ARG A 200 -0.26 0.32 2.68
C ARG A 200 0.87 1.03 1.96
N ILE A 201 2.07 1.03 2.52
CA ILE A 201 3.21 1.77 1.94
C ILE A 201 3.54 1.28 0.54
N GLN A 202 3.35 -0.01 0.26
CA GLN A 202 3.55 -0.59 -1.06
C GLN A 202 2.63 0.06 -2.10
N TYR A 203 1.37 0.32 -1.76
CA TYR A 203 0.43 0.98 -2.66
C TYR A 203 0.79 2.46 -2.86
N LEU A 204 1.30 3.10 -1.82
CA LEU A 204 1.71 4.48 -1.87
C LEU A 204 2.95 4.66 -2.75
N LEU A 205 4.02 3.89 -2.52
CA LEU A 205 5.27 4.03 -3.26
C LEU A 205 5.12 3.69 -4.74
N ASP A 206 4.42 2.61 -5.07
CA ASP A 206 4.13 2.28 -6.46
C ASP A 206 3.24 3.33 -7.15
N SER A 207 2.34 3.99 -6.37
CA SER A 207 1.57 5.12 -6.91
C SER A 207 2.44 6.34 -7.16
N VAL A 208 3.43 6.63 -6.30
CA VAL A 208 4.41 7.71 -6.51
C VAL A 208 5.27 7.44 -7.74
N THR A 209 5.60 6.18 -8.02
CA THR A 209 6.30 5.79 -9.26
C THR A 209 5.52 6.22 -10.51
N LEU A 210 4.18 6.17 -10.49
CA LEU A 210 3.36 6.64 -11.61
C LEU A 210 3.35 8.17 -11.78
N LEU A 211 3.75 8.92 -10.74
CA LEU A 211 3.86 10.38 -10.79
C LEU A 211 5.23 10.84 -11.29
N GLN A 212 6.23 9.98 -11.33
CA GLN A 212 7.57 10.34 -11.79
C GLN A 212 7.54 10.82 -13.25
N GLY A 213 8.22 11.94 -13.53
CA GLY A 213 8.22 12.58 -14.83
C GLY A 213 6.95 13.39 -15.16
N GLN A 214 5.94 13.42 -14.28
CA GLN A 214 4.78 14.28 -14.47
C GLN A 214 5.10 15.73 -14.07
N PRO A 215 4.68 16.75 -14.85
CA PRO A 215 4.98 18.16 -14.54
C PRO A 215 4.51 18.64 -13.16
N CYS A 216 3.48 18.00 -12.60
CA CYS A 216 2.94 18.32 -11.28
C CYS A 216 3.74 17.74 -10.10
N TRP A 217 4.71 16.85 -10.35
CA TRP A 217 5.57 16.23 -9.35
C TRP A 217 7.03 16.53 -9.66
N SER A 218 7.53 17.63 -9.12
CA SER A 218 8.89 18.11 -9.38
C SER A 218 9.97 17.21 -8.73
N GLU A 219 11.19 17.30 -9.21
CA GLU A 219 12.35 16.66 -8.57
C GLU A 219 12.51 17.14 -7.11
N ALA A 220 12.18 18.39 -6.81
CA ALA A 220 12.23 18.94 -5.45
C ALA A 220 11.15 18.29 -4.55
N ASP A 221 9.93 18.04 -5.06
CA ASP A 221 8.90 17.29 -4.35
C ASP A 221 9.35 15.86 -4.07
N HIS A 222 9.90 15.19 -5.09
CA HIS A 222 10.39 13.83 -4.97
C HIS A 222 11.50 13.73 -3.92
N ALA A 223 12.49 14.61 -3.98
CA ALA A 223 13.57 14.66 -3.01
C ALA A 223 13.10 14.98 -1.58
N ALA A 224 12.04 15.81 -1.43
CA ALA A 224 11.46 16.10 -0.12
C ALA A 224 10.69 14.90 0.44
N PHE A 225 9.96 14.18 -0.41
CA PHE A 225 9.29 12.93 -0.04
C PHE A 225 10.30 11.84 0.34
N ASP A 226 11.38 11.69 -0.40
CA ASP A 226 12.47 10.76 -0.10
C ASP A 226 13.15 11.07 1.24
N ARG A 227 13.34 12.36 1.58
CA ARG A 227 13.85 12.73 2.91
C ARG A 227 12.92 12.24 4.01
N TRP A 228 11.61 12.43 3.87
CA TRP A 228 10.63 11.95 4.82
C TRP A 228 10.69 10.41 4.97
N LEU A 229 10.76 9.69 3.85
CA LEU A 229 10.90 8.23 3.85
C LEU A 229 12.20 7.76 4.50
N ARG A 230 13.31 8.47 4.27
CA ARG A 230 14.60 8.14 4.89
C ARG A 230 14.58 8.36 6.40
N GLU A 231 13.97 9.45 6.88
CA GLU A 231 13.75 9.70 8.30
C GLU A 231 12.85 8.62 8.92
N TYR A 232 11.78 8.22 8.24
CA TYR A 232 10.92 7.12 8.68
C TYR A 232 11.66 5.78 8.74
N MET A 233 12.50 5.48 7.77
CA MET A 233 13.33 4.28 7.74
C MET A 233 14.34 4.26 8.90
N ASN A 234 14.96 5.40 9.22
CA ASN A 234 15.84 5.55 10.37
C ASN A 234 15.09 5.34 11.69
N TRP A 235 13.87 5.88 11.81
CA TRP A 235 13.02 5.62 12.96
C TRP A 235 12.66 4.13 13.09
N LEU A 236 12.32 3.45 12.01
CA LEU A 236 12.08 2.00 12.01
C LEU A 236 13.30 1.20 12.46
N ALA A 237 14.50 1.61 12.08
CA ALA A 237 15.74 0.93 12.47
C ALA A 237 16.04 1.02 13.96
N THR A 238 15.61 2.09 14.63
CA THR A 238 15.97 2.41 16.02
C THR A 238 14.82 2.30 17.04
N SER A 239 13.58 2.17 16.56
CA SER A 239 12.39 2.16 17.41
C SER A 239 12.25 0.86 18.21
N PRO A 240 12.01 0.92 19.54
CA PRO A 240 11.64 -0.26 20.31
C PRO A 240 10.36 -0.96 19.80
N LEU A 241 9.44 -0.21 19.19
CA LEU A 241 8.23 -0.78 18.58
C LEU A 241 8.54 -1.68 17.38
N SER A 242 9.64 -1.42 16.68
CA SER A 242 10.12 -2.28 15.59
C SER A 242 10.63 -3.62 16.11
N GLU A 243 11.31 -3.62 17.25
CA GLU A 243 11.74 -4.88 17.88
C GLU A 243 10.54 -5.73 18.31
N ASP A 244 9.47 -5.10 18.81
CA ASP A 244 8.22 -5.79 19.09
C ASP A 244 7.58 -6.35 17.80
N ALA A 245 7.56 -5.56 16.71
CA ALA A 245 7.00 -5.97 15.42
C ALA A 245 7.74 -7.17 14.81
N LYS A 246 9.06 -7.24 14.91
CA LYS A 246 9.88 -8.37 14.44
C LYS A 246 9.58 -9.68 15.16
N ARG A 247 9.17 -9.63 16.45
CA ARG A 247 8.89 -10.83 17.25
C ARG A 247 7.57 -11.50 16.93
N PHE A 248 6.63 -10.82 16.30
CA PHE A 248 5.37 -11.43 15.91
C PHE A 248 5.59 -12.62 14.95
N THR A 249 4.68 -13.58 15.03
CA THR A 249 4.73 -14.81 14.24
C THR A 249 3.48 -14.96 13.35
N ASN A 250 2.86 -13.84 13.00
CA ASN A 250 1.67 -13.72 12.17
C ASN A 250 1.84 -12.58 11.16
N ASN A 251 0.76 -12.12 10.54
CA ASN A 251 0.76 -11.05 9.54
C ASN A 251 1.55 -9.80 9.93
N HIS A 252 1.69 -9.49 11.21
CA HIS A 252 2.43 -8.31 11.68
C HIS A 252 3.91 -8.37 11.28
N SER A 253 4.59 -9.50 11.49
CA SER A 253 5.99 -9.65 11.06
C SER A 253 6.13 -9.68 9.54
N THR A 254 5.16 -10.27 8.83
CA THR A 254 5.13 -10.30 7.37
C THR A 254 5.11 -8.88 6.79
N TYR A 255 4.18 -8.05 7.25
CA TYR A 255 4.07 -6.66 6.77
C TYR A 255 5.18 -5.75 7.29
N PHE A 256 5.72 -6.04 8.48
CA PHE A 256 6.92 -5.33 8.95
C PHE A 256 8.11 -5.56 8.01
N ALA A 257 8.37 -6.82 7.62
CA ALA A 257 9.41 -7.14 6.66
C ALA A 257 9.12 -6.56 5.27
N ALA A 258 7.86 -6.63 4.81
CA ALA A 258 7.47 -6.09 3.50
C ALA A 258 7.74 -4.59 3.40
N GLN A 259 7.44 -3.78 4.44
CA GLN A 259 7.76 -2.36 4.40
C GLN A 259 9.26 -2.08 4.41
N GLN A 260 10.05 -2.87 5.18
CA GLN A 260 11.51 -2.70 5.17
C GLN A 260 12.10 -3.01 3.79
N ALA A 261 11.70 -4.15 3.19
CA ALA A 261 12.13 -4.52 1.85
C ALA A 261 11.76 -3.46 0.80
N MET A 262 10.52 -2.93 0.88
CA MET A 262 10.04 -1.88 -0.01
C MET A 262 10.85 -0.60 0.10
N LEU A 263 11.16 -0.15 1.31
CA LEU A 263 11.98 1.05 1.55
C LEU A 263 13.39 0.86 1.03
N HIS A 264 14.03 -0.29 1.30
CA HIS A 264 15.34 -0.59 0.74
C HIS A 264 15.35 -0.59 -0.79
N LEU A 265 14.34 -1.20 -1.43
CA LEU A 265 14.22 -1.21 -2.89
C LEU A 265 13.97 0.18 -3.46
N HIS A 266 13.14 1.00 -2.82
CA HIS A 266 12.89 2.38 -3.21
C HIS A 266 14.19 3.20 -3.27
N PHE A 267 15.10 2.96 -2.35
CA PHE A 267 16.42 3.62 -2.33
C PHE A 267 17.52 2.86 -3.10
N GLY A 268 17.17 1.83 -3.87
CA GLY A 268 18.15 1.06 -4.66
C GLY A 268 19.04 0.12 -3.83
N GLU A 269 18.78 -0.08 -2.56
CA GLU A 269 19.54 -0.89 -1.61
C GLU A 269 19.19 -2.37 -1.76
N LYS A 270 19.43 -2.95 -2.93
CA LYS A 270 18.95 -4.30 -3.32
C LYS A 270 19.43 -5.42 -2.40
N GLU A 271 20.69 -5.37 -1.95
CA GLU A 271 21.22 -6.44 -1.07
C GLU A 271 20.55 -6.41 0.31
N ALA A 272 20.32 -5.22 0.89
CA ALA A 272 19.59 -5.08 2.14
C ALA A 272 18.14 -5.57 2.01
N ALA A 273 17.46 -5.24 0.91
CA ALA A 273 16.13 -5.75 0.62
C ALA A 273 16.13 -7.29 0.51
N ARG A 274 17.09 -7.86 -0.23
CA ARG A 274 17.27 -9.31 -0.38
C ARG A 274 17.44 -10.01 0.96
N GLN A 275 18.28 -9.43 1.84
CA GLN A 275 18.52 -10.00 3.17
C GLN A 275 17.24 -10.00 4.02
N VAL A 276 16.48 -8.89 4.03
CA VAL A 276 15.19 -8.80 4.75
C VAL A 276 14.21 -9.86 4.25
N ILE A 277 14.10 -10.03 2.93
CA ILE A 277 13.18 -10.99 2.31
C ILE A 277 13.62 -12.42 2.62
N ALA A 278 14.90 -12.76 2.42
CA ALA A 278 15.41 -14.09 2.73
C ALA A 278 15.19 -14.45 4.20
N ASP A 279 15.50 -13.53 5.11
CA ASP A 279 15.32 -13.69 6.55
C ASP A 279 13.90 -13.98 6.97
N ILE A 280 12.91 -13.27 6.42
CA ILE A 280 11.50 -13.50 6.79
C ILE A 280 11.00 -14.84 6.23
N PHE A 281 11.38 -15.22 5.01
CA PHE A 281 11.04 -16.51 4.44
C PHE A 281 11.62 -17.65 5.27
N ASP A 282 12.89 -17.60 5.63
CA ASP A 282 13.56 -18.61 6.45
C ASP A 282 12.95 -18.70 7.86
N LYS A 283 12.79 -17.56 8.54
CA LYS A 283 12.43 -17.53 9.97
C LYS A 283 10.94 -17.62 10.25
N ARG A 284 10.05 -17.33 9.29
CA ARG A 284 8.61 -17.18 9.56
C ARG A 284 7.69 -18.02 8.68
N PHE A 285 8.09 -18.37 7.45
CA PHE A 285 7.18 -19.05 6.53
C PHE A 285 6.66 -20.37 7.12
N ALA A 286 7.56 -21.27 7.55
CA ALA A 286 7.19 -22.54 8.18
C ALA A 286 6.39 -22.41 9.49
N ILE A 287 6.51 -21.27 10.19
CA ILE A 287 5.74 -20.98 11.41
C ILE A 287 4.30 -20.54 11.07
N GLN A 288 4.14 -19.81 9.96
CA GLN A 288 2.85 -19.22 9.58
C GLN A 288 2.00 -20.15 8.73
N PHE A 289 2.63 -21.05 7.94
CA PHE A 289 1.93 -21.95 7.05
C PHE A 289 2.05 -23.43 7.49
N ALA A 290 0.96 -24.16 7.38
CA ALA A 290 0.91 -25.60 7.49
C ALA A 290 1.24 -26.26 6.13
N GLU A 291 1.39 -27.58 6.09
CA GLU A 291 1.73 -28.36 4.88
C GLU A 291 0.69 -28.19 3.76
N ASP A 292 -0.58 -28.05 4.13
CA ASP A 292 -1.70 -27.84 3.20
C ASP A 292 -1.85 -26.39 2.70
N GLY A 293 -0.95 -25.49 3.07
CA GLY A 293 -1.01 -24.09 2.73
C GLY A 293 -1.91 -23.23 3.63
N SER A 294 -2.60 -23.82 4.60
CA SER A 294 -3.41 -23.11 5.58
C SER A 294 -2.55 -22.26 6.53
N GLN A 295 -3.19 -21.31 7.21
CA GLN A 295 -2.53 -20.38 8.12
C GLN A 295 -3.16 -20.45 9.52
N PRO A 296 -2.77 -21.40 10.38
CA PRO A 296 -3.46 -21.68 11.64
C PRO A 296 -3.63 -20.47 12.56
N ARG A 297 -2.63 -19.56 12.59
CA ARG A 297 -2.70 -18.34 13.42
C ARG A 297 -3.73 -17.33 12.92
N GLU A 298 -3.85 -17.18 11.61
CA GLU A 298 -4.84 -16.29 10.99
C GLU A 298 -6.23 -16.94 10.98
N MET A 299 -6.29 -18.26 10.80
CA MET A 299 -7.55 -19.03 10.89
C MET A 299 -8.15 -19.04 12.30
N GLY A 300 -7.35 -18.83 13.35
CA GLY A 300 -7.80 -18.64 14.72
C GLY A 300 -8.49 -17.30 15.00
N ARG A 301 -8.45 -16.33 14.06
CA ARG A 301 -9.00 -14.99 14.24
C ARG A 301 -10.51 -14.94 14.03
N ALA A 302 -11.18 -13.95 14.63
CA ALA A 302 -12.62 -13.77 14.52
C ALA A 302 -13.12 -13.46 13.09
N ILE A 303 -12.25 -12.91 12.23
CA ILE A 303 -12.48 -12.70 10.79
C ILE A 303 -11.39 -13.41 9.99
N SER A 304 -11.34 -14.71 10.12
CA SER A 304 -10.21 -15.55 9.73
C SER A 304 -9.92 -15.56 8.23
N PHE A 305 -10.95 -15.57 7.37
CA PHE A 305 -10.75 -15.49 5.92
C PHE A 305 -10.04 -14.19 5.52
N THR A 306 -10.50 -13.08 6.10
CA THR A 306 -9.90 -11.76 5.85
C THR A 306 -8.43 -11.72 6.29
N TYR A 307 -8.13 -12.24 7.49
CA TYR A 307 -6.75 -12.26 7.98
C TYR A 307 -5.84 -13.19 7.19
N SER A 308 -6.34 -14.36 6.81
CA SER A 308 -5.55 -15.32 6.03
C SER A 308 -5.22 -14.81 4.63
N THR A 309 -6.20 -14.19 3.92
CA THR A 309 -5.93 -13.56 2.62
C THR A 309 -5.03 -12.32 2.77
N MET A 310 -5.23 -11.51 3.81
CA MET A 310 -4.39 -10.36 4.09
C MET A 310 -2.93 -10.77 4.28
N ASN A 311 -2.66 -11.77 5.12
CA ASN A 311 -1.29 -12.23 5.36
C ASN A 311 -0.65 -12.80 4.09
N LEU A 312 -1.37 -13.62 3.32
CA LEU A 312 -0.85 -14.18 2.07
C LEU A 312 -0.50 -13.09 1.04
N ARG A 313 -1.28 -12.00 0.97
CA ARG A 313 -0.92 -10.83 0.14
C ARG A 313 0.43 -10.22 0.54
N GLY A 314 0.72 -10.14 1.83
CA GLY A 314 2.02 -9.70 2.31
C GLY A 314 3.17 -10.59 1.82
N TRP A 315 2.97 -11.91 1.82
CA TRP A 315 3.95 -12.87 1.31
C TRP A 315 4.11 -12.80 -0.21
N VAL A 316 3.02 -12.63 -0.96
CA VAL A 316 3.07 -12.40 -2.42
C VAL A 316 3.80 -11.08 -2.73
N SER A 317 3.55 -10.00 -1.98
CA SER A 317 4.29 -8.74 -2.12
C SER A 317 5.79 -8.93 -1.88
N LEU A 318 6.19 -9.69 -0.86
CA LEU A 318 7.59 -10.01 -0.60
C LEU A 318 8.23 -10.80 -1.75
N ALA A 319 7.48 -11.75 -2.35
CA ALA A 319 7.97 -12.51 -3.50
C ALA A 319 8.14 -11.63 -4.75
N GLU A 320 7.20 -10.72 -5.02
CA GLU A 320 7.34 -9.74 -6.13
C GLU A 320 8.56 -8.84 -5.94
N MET A 321 8.74 -8.30 -4.74
CA MET A 321 9.92 -7.50 -4.40
C MET A 321 11.21 -8.32 -4.49
N GLY A 322 11.16 -9.61 -4.14
CA GLY A 322 12.27 -10.55 -4.25
C GLY A 322 12.85 -10.62 -5.66
N LYS A 323 11.99 -10.61 -6.68
CA LYS A 323 12.43 -10.59 -8.10
C LYS A 323 13.33 -9.39 -8.42
N ARG A 324 13.13 -8.25 -7.74
CA ARG A 324 13.93 -7.04 -7.96
C ARG A 324 15.33 -7.09 -7.34
N CYS A 325 15.55 -8.02 -6.41
CA CYS A 325 16.82 -8.17 -5.68
C CYS A 325 17.42 -9.59 -5.75
N GLY A 326 16.93 -10.43 -6.66
CA GLY A 326 17.52 -11.76 -6.92
C GLY A 326 17.13 -12.82 -5.88
N PHE A 327 15.97 -12.69 -5.23
CA PHE A 327 15.38 -13.72 -4.38
C PHE A 327 14.09 -14.25 -5.00
N ASP A 328 14.06 -15.55 -5.32
CA ASP A 328 12.86 -16.19 -5.85
C ASP A 328 11.97 -16.69 -4.71
N GLY A 329 11.06 -15.81 -4.24
CA GLY A 329 10.10 -16.15 -3.19
C GLY A 329 9.02 -17.12 -3.65
N TYR A 330 8.75 -17.23 -4.95
CA TYR A 330 7.77 -18.17 -5.48
C TYR A 330 8.30 -19.60 -5.58
N ALA A 331 9.60 -19.75 -5.85
CA ALA A 331 10.25 -21.06 -5.85
C ALA A 331 10.59 -21.55 -4.43
N TYR A 332 10.57 -20.64 -3.42
CA TYR A 332 10.89 -21.00 -2.05
C TYR A 332 9.98 -22.10 -1.50
N LYS A 333 10.59 -23.08 -0.82
CA LYS A 333 9.90 -24.10 -0.04
C LYS A 333 10.43 -24.11 1.39
N SER A 334 9.53 -24.10 2.33
CA SER A 334 9.84 -24.21 3.76
C SER A 334 10.31 -25.63 4.13
N SER A 335 10.77 -25.80 5.36
CA SER A 335 11.10 -27.14 5.91
C SER A 335 9.92 -28.14 5.91
N LYS A 336 8.69 -27.65 5.69
CA LYS A 336 7.47 -28.45 5.55
C LYS A 336 7.10 -28.75 4.09
N GLY A 337 7.93 -28.34 3.13
CA GLY A 337 7.62 -28.46 1.71
C GLY A 337 6.60 -27.44 1.18
N THR A 338 6.07 -26.56 2.04
CA THR A 338 5.06 -25.57 1.67
C THR A 338 5.72 -24.29 1.14
N GLY A 339 5.17 -23.73 0.07
CA GLY A 339 5.52 -22.43 -0.49
C GLY A 339 4.30 -21.59 -0.80
N ILE A 340 4.49 -20.49 -1.54
CA ILE A 340 3.39 -19.59 -1.94
C ILE A 340 2.39 -20.32 -2.83
N TYR A 341 2.83 -21.26 -3.66
CA TYR A 341 1.93 -22.05 -4.50
C TYR A 341 0.87 -22.79 -3.67
N GLU A 342 1.29 -23.57 -2.68
CA GLU A 342 0.38 -24.32 -1.80
C GLU A 342 -0.54 -23.39 -1.01
N ALA A 343 -0.01 -22.25 -0.56
CA ALA A 343 -0.78 -21.25 0.14
C ALA A 343 -1.87 -20.60 -0.73
N LEU A 344 -1.62 -20.36 -2.01
CA LEU A 344 -2.60 -19.88 -2.98
C LEU A 344 -3.63 -20.96 -3.32
N LYS A 345 -3.18 -22.20 -3.54
CA LYS A 345 -4.06 -23.35 -3.81
C LYS A 345 -5.03 -23.62 -2.68
N PHE A 346 -4.63 -23.37 -1.43
CA PHE A 346 -5.50 -23.52 -0.27
C PHE A 346 -6.78 -22.66 -0.38
N PHE A 347 -6.69 -21.44 -0.95
CA PHE A 347 -7.85 -20.55 -1.07
C PHE A 347 -8.77 -20.84 -2.25
N GLN A 348 -8.24 -21.44 -3.29
CA GLN A 348 -8.95 -21.64 -4.55
C GLN A 348 -10.33 -22.33 -4.42
N PRO A 349 -10.49 -23.43 -3.66
CA PRO A 349 -11.77 -24.11 -3.55
C PRO A 349 -12.88 -23.26 -2.89
N PHE A 350 -12.50 -22.27 -2.07
CA PHE A 350 -13.46 -21.36 -1.41
C PHE A 350 -13.93 -20.25 -2.33
N VAL A 351 -13.18 -19.96 -3.39
CA VAL A 351 -13.52 -18.92 -4.37
C VAL A 351 -14.47 -19.45 -5.44
N ASN A 352 -14.24 -20.66 -5.90
CA ASN A 352 -15.02 -21.31 -6.95
C ASN A 352 -16.35 -21.91 -6.45
N GLY A 353 -16.67 -21.74 -5.15
CA GLY A 353 -17.88 -22.32 -4.55
C GLY A 353 -17.80 -23.82 -4.30
N GLY A 354 -16.63 -24.45 -4.47
CA GLY A 354 -16.41 -25.88 -4.24
C GLY A 354 -16.36 -26.27 -2.77
N LYS A 355 -15.98 -25.33 -1.89
CA LYS A 355 -15.93 -25.54 -0.43
C LYS A 355 -16.44 -24.33 0.33
N GLU A 356 -17.05 -24.59 1.48
CA GLU A 356 -17.42 -23.58 2.44
C GLU A 356 -16.27 -23.30 3.42
N TRP A 357 -16.03 -22.02 3.73
CA TRP A 357 -15.03 -21.62 4.73
C TRP A 357 -15.52 -22.00 6.13
N LYS A 358 -14.79 -22.87 6.81
CA LYS A 358 -15.12 -23.34 8.15
C LYS A 358 -14.56 -22.49 9.30
N GLY A 359 -13.68 -21.55 9.02
CA GLY A 359 -13.12 -20.64 10.01
C GLY A 359 -14.14 -19.58 10.44
N LYS A 360 -13.91 -18.96 11.60
CA LYS A 360 -14.75 -17.83 12.07
C LYS A 360 -14.68 -16.67 11.09
N GLN A 361 -15.85 -16.13 10.70
CA GLN A 361 -15.97 -14.93 9.87
C GLN A 361 -17.19 -14.15 10.35
N ILE A 362 -17.07 -13.46 11.49
CA ILE A 362 -18.19 -12.78 12.17
C ILE A 362 -18.74 -11.58 11.40
N LYS A 363 -18.01 -11.08 10.41
CA LYS A 363 -18.43 -9.99 9.51
C LYS A 363 -17.70 -10.05 8.16
N GLY A 364 -18.25 -9.37 7.15
CA GLY A 364 -17.56 -9.03 5.89
C GLY A 364 -17.62 -10.08 4.77
N GLY A 365 -17.88 -11.35 5.03
CA GLY A 365 -17.87 -12.39 3.99
C GLY A 365 -16.50 -12.53 3.26
N ILE A 366 -16.51 -12.99 2.01
CA ILE A 366 -15.30 -13.16 1.19
C ILE A 366 -14.76 -11.79 0.76
N PRO A 367 -13.49 -11.46 1.06
CA PRO A 367 -12.86 -10.21 0.62
C PRO A 367 -12.40 -10.29 -0.85
N TYR A 368 -13.34 -10.22 -1.77
CA TYR A 368 -13.11 -10.45 -3.21
C TYR A 368 -11.94 -9.65 -3.80
N ALA A 369 -11.68 -8.42 -3.34
CA ALA A 369 -10.54 -7.63 -3.80
C ALA A 369 -9.19 -8.31 -3.48
N SER A 370 -9.04 -8.82 -2.25
CA SER A 370 -7.83 -9.55 -1.84
C SER A 370 -7.70 -10.89 -2.58
N VAL A 371 -8.82 -11.56 -2.78
CA VAL A 371 -8.84 -12.84 -3.52
C VAL A 371 -8.50 -12.63 -4.99
N TRP A 372 -9.04 -11.58 -5.63
CA TRP A 372 -8.70 -11.22 -7.01
C TRP A 372 -7.19 -11.03 -7.18
N GLU A 373 -6.58 -10.18 -6.34
CA GLU A 373 -5.13 -9.98 -6.34
C GLU A 373 -4.38 -11.31 -6.27
N LEU A 374 -4.71 -12.16 -5.28
CA LEU A 374 -4.03 -13.43 -5.07
C LEU A 374 -4.18 -14.38 -6.26
N MET A 375 -5.37 -14.52 -6.82
CA MET A 375 -5.62 -15.43 -7.94
C MET A 375 -4.96 -14.93 -9.24
N VAL A 376 -5.02 -13.63 -9.51
CA VAL A 376 -4.33 -13.02 -10.66
C VAL A 376 -2.81 -13.19 -10.53
N MET A 377 -2.25 -12.96 -9.34
CA MET A 377 -0.81 -13.16 -9.12
C MET A 377 -0.41 -14.63 -9.23
N GLY A 378 -1.26 -15.54 -8.76
CA GLY A 378 -1.08 -16.99 -8.96
C GLY A 378 -1.07 -17.37 -10.43
N ALA A 379 -2.06 -16.91 -11.22
CA ALA A 379 -2.17 -17.16 -12.65
C ALA A 379 -1.00 -16.60 -13.46
N ARG A 380 -0.42 -15.49 -13.02
CA ARG A 380 0.78 -14.89 -13.65
C ARG A 380 2.06 -15.65 -13.35
N GLN A 381 2.13 -16.28 -12.19
CA GLN A 381 3.37 -16.85 -11.67
C GLN A 381 3.49 -18.35 -11.92
N PHE A 382 2.36 -19.04 -11.91
CA PHE A 382 2.33 -20.50 -12.02
C PHE A 382 1.57 -20.94 -13.28
N ASP A 383 2.09 -21.97 -13.95
CA ASP A 383 1.40 -22.60 -15.08
C ASP A 383 0.33 -23.58 -14.57
N ASP A 384 -0.69 -23.01 -13.94
CA ASP A 384 -1.81 -23.75 -13.36
C ASP A 384 -3.13 -23.05 -13.73
N PRO A 385 -3.91 -23.61 -14.66
CA PRO A 385 -5.14 -23.02 -15.17
C PRO A 385 -6.24 -22.84 -14.11
N GLU A 386 -6.11 -23.49 -12.95
CA GLU A 386 -7.10 -23.33 -11.89
C GLU A 386 -7.04 -21.96 -11.23
N PHE A 387 -5.89 -21.26 -11.24
CA PHE A 387 -5.83 -19.85 -10.81
C PHE A 387 -6.59 -18.94 -11.77
N ASP A 388 -6.48 -19.18 -13.06
CA ASP A 388 -7.27 -18.47 -14.07
C ASP A 388 -8.78 -18.66 -13.86
N GLN A 389 -9.19 -19.91 -13.66
CA GLN A 389 -10.59 -20.26 -13.40
C GLN A 389 -11.10 -19.57 -12.12
N ALA A 390 -10.29 -19.54 -11.06
CA ALA A 390 -10.63 -18.89 -9.82
C ALA A 390 -10.77 -17.36 -9.98
N ALA A 391 -9.85 -16.71 -10.69
CA ALA A 391 -9.95 -15.31 -11.00
C ALA A 391 -11.21 -14.99 -11.82
N MET A 392 -11.48 -15.76 -12.88
CA MET A 392 -12.64 -15.56 -13.74
C MET A 392 -13.97 -15.81 -13.03
N ALA A 393 -14.03 -16.76 -12.07
CA ALA A 393 -15.24 -17.04 -11.29
C ALA A 393 -15.73 -15.83 -10.47
N ILE A 394 -14.87 -14.87 -10.18
CA ILE A 394 -15.21 -13.67 -9.41
C ILE A 394 -15.12 -12.39 -10.24
N ALA A 395 -14.67 -12.45 -11.48
CA ALA A 395 -14.38 -11.27 -12.32
C ALA A 395 -15.55 -10.28 -12.45
N ASP A 396 -16.79 -10.76 -12.44
CA ASP A 396 -17.99 -9.93 -12.60
C ASP A 396 -18.49 -9.27 -11.30
N LYS A 397 -17.80 -9.48 -10.17
CA LYS A 397 -18.18 -8.83 -8.93
C LYS A 397 -17.99 -7.30 -9.04
N PRO A 398 -19.04 -6.47 -8.83
CA PRO A 398 -18.94 -5.01 -9.00
C PRO A 398 -17.84 -4.36 -8.15
N ARG A 399 -17.52 -4.94 -7.00
CA ARG A 399 -16.45 -4.47 -6.10
C ARG A 399 -15.05 -4.61 -6.70
N LEU A 400 -14.86 -5.39 -7.78
CA LEU A 400 -13.57 -5.60 -8.43
C LEU A 400 -13.29 -4.62 -9.57
N ARG A 401 -14.20 -3.71 -9.90
CA ARG A 401 -14.02 -2.80 -11.05
C ARG A 401 -12.73 -2.00 -10.99
N LEU A 402 -12.36 -1.48 -9.82
CA LEU A 402 -11.09 -0.76 -9.64
C LEU A 402 -9.90 -1.72 -9.51
N GLU A 403 -10.09 -2.87 -8.88
CA GLU A 403 -9.01 -3.85 -8.67
C GLU A 403 -8.48 -4.41 -10.00
N LYS A 404 -9.30 -4.45 -11.05
CA LYS A 404 -8.87 -4.83 -12.40
C LYS A 404 -7.86 -3.85 -13.01
N PHE A 405 -7.76 -2.63 -12.52
CA PHE A 405 -6.71 -1.68 -12.89
C PHE A 405 -5.45 -1.83 -12.04
N TYR A 406 -5.60 -2.18 -10.77
CA TYR A 406 -4.47 -2.37 -9.86
C TYR A 406 -3.76 -3.70 -10.14
N PHE A 407 -4.51 -4.77 -10.33
CA PHE A 407 -4.04 -6.10 -10.69
C PHE A 407 -4.73 -6.57 -11.97
N PRO A 408 -4.33 -6.04 -13.12
CA PRO A 408 -4.94 -6.40 -14.38
C PRO A 408 -4.60 -7.83 -14.78
N TYR A 409 -5.64 -8.54 -15.18
CA TYR A 409 -5.53 -9.86 -15.75
C TYR A 409 -5.60 -9.77 -17.27
N VAL A 410 -4.47 -9.96 -17.91
CA VAL A 410 -4.32 -9.92 -19.37
C VAL A 410 -3.71 -11.24 -19.80
N LYS A 411 -4.42 -11.99 -20.63
CA LYS A 411 -3.92 -13.13 -21.39
C LYS A 411 -3.64 -12.77 -22.82
#